data_6ec3ceea5ca6a68a698fc345f710c28f
#
_entry.id   6ec3ceea5ca6a68a698fc345f710c28f
#
_cell.length_a   1.000
_cell.length_b   1.000
_cell.length_c   1.000
_cell.angle_alpha   90.00
_cell.angle_beta   90.00
_cell.angle_gamma   90.00
#
_symmetry.space_group_name_H-M   'P 1'
#
loop_
_entity.id
_entity.type
_entity.pdbx_description
1 polymer ?
#
loop_
_entity_poly.entity_id
_entity_poly.type
_entity_poly.pdbx_seq_one_letter_code
_entity_poly.pdbx_strand_id
1 'polypeptide(L)'
;MYTTTERESMMVALHGEVCNRTVACKILSCSASSLRTMLEDGRIEPACGGRMVDVRSIARYIASPAEHDAEARKRKYMLRNNVEMVV
;
A
#
# COMPACT_ATOMS: atom_id res chain seq x y z
N MET A 1 -14.63 -3.30 -17.61
CA MET A 1 -13.66 -2.76 -16.65
C MET A 1 -14.17 -2.97 -15.24
N TYR A 2 -13.34 -3.45 -14.35
CA TYR A 2 -13.75 -3.71 -12.97
C TYR A 2 -13.69 -2.44 -12.13
N THR A 3 -14.67 -2.29 -11.22
CA THR A 3 -14.63 -1.24 -10.20
C THR A 3 -13.56 -1.59 -9.16
N THR A 4 -13.18 -0.61 -8.34
CA THR A 4 -12.23 -0.85 -7.25
C THR A 4 -12.75 -1.91 -6.29
N THR A 5 -14.05 -1.87 -5.95
CA THR A 5 -14.67 -2.85 -5.06
C THR A 5 -14.64 -4.26 -5.66
N GLU A 6 -14.92 -4.38 -6.95
CA GLU A 6 -14.84 -5.67 -7.64
C GLU A 6 -13.41 -6.21 -7.64
N ARG A 7 -12.44 -5.36 -7.89
CA ARG A 7 -11.02 -5.73 -7.86
C ARG A 7 -10.61 -6.19 -6.46
N GLU A 8 -11.02 -5.48 -5.43
CA GLU A 8 -10.77 -5.89 -4.05
C GLU A 8 -11.34 -7.28 -3.76
N SER A 9 -12.58 -7.52 -4.16
CA SER A 9 -13.24 -8.81 -3.96
C SER A 9 -12.52 -9.94 -4.71
N MET A 10 -12.11 -9.70 -5.94
CA MET A 10 -11.37 -10.67 -6.74
C MET A 10 -10.02 -10.99 -6.12
N MET A 11 -9.30 -9.99 -5.67
CA MET A 11 -7.99 -10.16 -5.04
C MET A 11 -8.12 -10.94 -3.73
N VAL A 12 -9.13 -10.66 -2.93
CA VAL A 12 -9.41 -11.38 -1.69
C VAL A 12 -9.75 -12.85 -1.99
N ALA A 13 -10.52 -13.09 -3.04
CA ALA A 13 -10.88 -14.46 -3.45
C ALA A 13 -9.64 -15.26 -3.88
N LEU A 14 -8.67 -14.61 -4.54
CA LEU A 14 -7.46 -15.27 -5.01
C LEU A 14 -6.39 -15.46 -3.93
N HIS A 15 -6.24 -14.48 -3.05
CA HIS A 15 -5.10 -14.43 -2.11
C HIS A 15 -5.50 -14.44 -0.64
N GLY A 16 -6.80 -14.35 -0.32
CA GLY A 16 -7.28 -14.16 1.03
C GLY A 16 -7.28 -12.69 1.43
N GLU A 17 -7.71 -12.40 2.66
CA GLU A 17 -7.77 -11.02 3.16
C GLU A 17 -6.39 -10.46 3.47
N VAL A 18 -5.45 -11.32 3.82
CA VAL A 18 -4.06 -10.96 4.08
C VAL A 18 -3.13 -11.92 3.34
N CYS A 19 -1.96 -11.44 2.99
CA CYS A 19 -0.93 -12.27 2.37
C CYS A 19 0.43 -11.94 2.99
N ASN A 20 1.40 -12.84 2.82
CA ASN A 20 2.74 -12.57 3.29
C ASN A 20 3.45 -11.57 2.36
N ARG A 21 4.59 -11.05 2.81
CA ARG A 21 5.33 -10.02 2.04
C ARG A 21 5.84 -10.54 0.71
N THR A 22 6.22 -11.82 0.64
CA THR A 22 6.69 -12.43 -0.60
C THR A 22 5.60 -12.42 -1.66
N VAL A 23 4.37 -12.80 -1.27
CA VAL A 23 3.22 -12.78 -2.18
C VAL A 23 2.89 -11.34 -2.60
N ALA A 24 2.93 -10.40 -1.65
CA ALA A 24 2.69 -8.99 -1.95
C ALA A 24 3.69 -8.45 -2.98
N CYS A 25 4.97 -8.80 -2.85
CA CYS A 25 5.99 -8.41 -3.82
C CYS A 25 5.69 -8.97 -5.21
N LYS A 26 5.21 -10.22 -5.29
CA LYS A 26 4.84 -10.83 -6.56
C LYS A 26 3.64 -10.13 -7.20
N ILE A 27 2.62 -9.82 -6.42
CA ILE A 27 1.43 -9.13 -6.90
C ILE A 27 1.80 -7.74 -7.46
N LEU A 28 2.66 -7.03 -6.74
CA LEU A 28 3.05 -5.66 -7.08
C LEU A 28 4.24 -5.60 -8.04
N SER A 29 4.86 -6.75 -8.33
CA SER A 29 6.07 -6.83 -9.15
C SER A 29 7.17 -5.89 -8.65
N CYS A 30 7.39 -5.89 -7.34
CA CYS A 30 8.38 -5.02 -6.71
C CYS A 30 9.33 -5.81 -5.81
N SER A 31 10.42 -5.15 -5.42
CA SER A 31 11.40 -5.73 -4.50
C SER A 31 10.90 -5.63 -3.05
N ALA A 32 11.54 -6.38 -2.16
CA ALA A 32 11.25 -6.33 -0.73
C ALA A 32 11.49 -4.93 -0.16
N SER A 33 12.53 -4.24 -0.64
CA SER A 33 12.83 -2.86 -0.24
C SER A 33 11.71 -1.90 -0.63
N SER A 34 11.22 -2.02 -1.86
CA SER A 34 10.11 -1.19 -2.35
C SER A 34 8.84 -1.43 -1.56
N LEU A 35 8.53 -2.69 -1.27
CA LEU A 35 7.37 -3.03 -0.46
C LEU A 35 7.48 -2.43 0.94
N ARG A 36 8.65 -2.53 1.55
CA ARG A 36 8.90 -1.95 2.87
C ARG A 36 8.63 -0.45 2.88
N THR A 37 9.11 0.26 1.87
CA THR A 37 8.88 1.69 1.72
C THR A 37 7.38 2.00 1.59
N MET A 38 6.65 1.23 0.79
CA MET A 38 5.21 1.40 0.63
C MET A 38 4.45 1.18 1.94
N LEU A 39 4.89 0.23 2.75
CA LEU A 39 4.29 -0.01 4.06
C LEU A 39 4.61 1.13 5.03
N GLU A 40 5.83 1.65 5.00
CA GLU A 40 6.26 2.74 5.88
C GLU A 40 5.55 4.05 5.56
N ASP A 41 5.33 4.36 4.28
CA ASP A 41 4.69 5.62 3.89
C ASP A 41 3.16 5.52 3.77
N GLY A 42 2.60 4.36 4.03
CA GLY A 42 1.14 4.17 4.08
C GLY A 42 0.47 3.97 2.75
N ARG A 43 1.21 3.75 1.67
CA ARG A 43 0.59 3.41 0.38
C ARG A 43 -0.12 2.07 0.42
N ILE A 44 0.39 1.15 1.23
CA ILE A 44 -0.17 -0.17 1.46
C ILE A 44 -0.24 -0.38 2.97
N GLU A 45 -1.28 -1.05 3.45
CA GLU A 45 -1.48 -1.26 4.87
C GLU A 45 -0.90 -2.60 5.33
N PRO A 46 -0.15 -2.62 6.45
CA PRO A 46 0.28 -3.88 7.05
C PRO A 46 -0.87 -4.54 7.80
N ALA A 47 -0.74 -5.83 8.01
CA ALA A 47 -1.70 -6.62 8.79
C ALA A 47 -0.95 -7.54 9.74
N CYS A 48 -1.65 -8.07 10.73
CA CYS A 48 -1.09 -9.04 11.68
C CYS A 48 0.22 -8.55 12.34
N GLY A 49 0.22 -7.31 12.82
CA GLY A 49 1.38 -6.73 13.50
C GLY A 49 2.57 -6.46 12.59
N GLY A 50 2.33 -6.29 11.30
CA GLY A 50 3.35 -5.99 10.30
C GLY A 50 3.95 -7.22 9.63
N ARG A 51 3.53 -8.41 10.00
CA ARG A 51 4.03 -9.66 9.39
C ARG A 51 3.39 -9.96 8.05
N MET A 52 2.16 -9.49 7.87
CA MET A 52 1.35 -9.71 6.67
C MET A 52 0.98 -8.38 6.05
N VAL A 53 0.39 -8.45 4.88
CA VAL A 53 -0.05 -7.27 4.13
C VAL A 53 -1.54 -7.41 3.82
N ASP A 54 -2.29 -6.32 3.99
CA ASP A 54 -3.71 -6.28 3.68
C ASP A 54 -3.91 -6.32 2.16
N VAL A 55 -4.55 -7.39 1.68
CA VAL A 55 -4.76 -7.60 0.24
C VAL A 55 -5.66 -6.51 -0.35
N ARG A 56 -6.65 -6.03 0.39
CA ARG A 56 -7.53 -4.96 -0.09
C ARG A 56 -6.77 -3.66 -0.33
N SER A 57 -5.78 -3.36 0.51
CA SER A 57 -4.95 -2.18 0.31
C SER A 57 -4.10 -2.30 -0.95
N ILE A 58 -3.62 -3.50 -1.27
CA ILE A 58 -2.90 -3.76 -2.52
C ILE A 58 -3.81 -3.50 -3.73
N ALA A 59 -5.04 -3.99 -3.68
CA ALA A 59 -6.01 -3.79 -4.76
C ALA A 59 -6.30 -2.31 -4.98
N ARG A 60 -6.48 -1.56 -3.90
CA ARG A 60 -6.71 -0.11 -3.98
C ARG A 60 -5.51 0.62 -4.56
N TYR A 61 -4.31 0.25 -4.16
CA TYR A 61 -3.09 0.83 -4.70
C TYR A 61 -2.98 0.59 -6.21
N ILE A 62 -3.23 -0.65 -6.65
CA ILE A 62 -3.15 -1.00 -8.08
C ILE A 62 -4.17 -0.23 -8.91
N ALA A 63 -5.35 0.04 -8.32
CA ALA A 63 -6.41 0.78 -9.02
C ALA A 63 -6.02 2.23 -9.31
N SER A 64 -5.22 2.88 -8.44
CA SER A 64 -4.84 4.28 -8.57
C SER A 64 -3.42 4.53 -8.04
N PRO A 65 -2.39 3.91 -8.66
CA PRO A 65 -1.03 4.03 -8.11
C PRO A 65 -0.51 5.46 -8.09
N ALA A 66 -0.80 6.25 -9.11
CA ALA A 66 -0.34 7.64 -9.19
C ALA A 66 -0.89 8.49 -8.05
N GLU A 67 -2.17 8.32 -7.70
CA GLU A 67 -2.80 9.04 -6.59
C GLU A 67 -2.19 8.68 -5.26
N HIS A 68 -1.98 7.38 -5.02
CA HIS A 68 -1.36 6.92 -3.78
C HIS A 68 0.09 7.39 -3.65
N ASP A 69 0.84 7.39 -4.75
CA ASP A 69 2.21 7.89 -4.76
C ASP A 69 2.25 9.40 -4.49
N ALA A 70 1.32 10.16 -5.06
CA ALA A 70 1.23 11.60 -4.83
C ALA A 70 0.88 11.90 -3.37
N GLU A 71 -0.06 11.16 -2.79
CA GLU A 71 -0.42 11.32 -1.38
C GLU A 71 0.74 10.99 -0.44
N ALA A 72 1.49 9.93 -0.75
CA ALA A 72 2.65 9.53 0.04
C ALA A 72 3.71 10.63 0.04
N ARG A 73 4.00 11.20 -1.13
CA ARG A 73 4.95 12.31 -1.27
C ARG A 73 4.46 13.54 -0.51
N LYS A 74 3.19 13.86 -0.62
CA LYS A 74 2.57 14.99 0.08
C LYS A 74 2.66 14.83 1.59
N ARG A 75 2.40 13.63 2.11
CA ARG A 75 2.53 13.36 3.54
C ARG A 75 3.95 13.55 4.05
N LYS A 76 4.94 13.06 3.30
CA LYS A 76 6.35 13.27 3.66
C LYS A 76 6.71 14.75 3.69
N TYR A 77 6.27 15.49 2.69
CA TYR A 77 6.50 16.94 2.59
C TYR A 77 5.85 17.68 3.77
N MET A 78 4.61 17.36 4.09
CA MET A 78 3.89 18.00 5.18
C MET A 78 4.49 17.69 6.54
N LEU A 79 4.95 16.48 6.77
CA LEU A 79 5.61 16.10 8.02
C LEU A 79 6.90 16.87 8.20
N ARG A 80 7.69 17.01 7.13
CA ARG A 80 8.94 17.79 7.16
C ARG A 80 8.64 19.26 7.48
N ASN A 81 7.65 19.85 6.81
CA ASN A 81 7.29 21.25 7.01
C ASN A 81 6.69 21.50 8.38
N ASN A 82 5.91 20.57 8.91
CA ASN A 82 5.35 20.69 10.25
C ASN A 82 6.44 20.74 11.32
N VAL A 83 7.50 19.97 11.15
CA VAL A 83 8.63 20.01 12.06
C VAL A 83 9.28 21.39 12.05
N GLU A 84 9.41 22.01 10.89
CA GLU A 84 9.96 23.36 10.75
C GLU A 84 9.03 24.42 11.31
N MET A 85 7.72 24.24 11.14
CA MET A 85 6.73 25.22 11.58
C MET A 85 6.50 25.23 13.10
N VAL A 86 6.78 24.14 13.75
CA VAL A 86 6.61 24.02 15.21
C VAL A 86 7.70 24.79 15.98
N VAL A 87 8.76 25.07 15.30
CA VAL A 87 9.84 25.89 15.84
C VAL A 87 9.49 27.39 15.75
#